data_83da9c9ff760b445a63e21585a8c26ba
#
_entry.id   83da9c9ff760b445a63e21585a8c26ba
#
_cell.length_a   1.000
_cell.length_b   1.000
_cell.length_c   1.000
_cell.angle_alpha   90.00
_cell.angle_beta   90.00
_cell.angle_gamma   90.00
#
_symmetry.space_group_name_H-M   'P 1'
#
loop_
_entity.id
_entity.type
_entity.pdbx_description
1 polymer ?
#
loop_
_entity_poly.entity_id
_entity_poly.type
_entity_poly.pdbx_seq_one_letter_code
_entity_poly.pdbx_strand_id
1 'polypeptide(L)' 'NTRSVSAAKNQSITDYRRATGFEALVGYLYLKKEYKRLVELVTIGLESMEKELENGEKND' A
#
# COMPACT_ATOMS: atom_id res chain seq x y z
N ASN A 1 -0.14 19.54 19.31
CA ASN A 1 -1.42 19.70 18.69
C ASN A 1 -2.14 18.38 18.55
N THR A 2 -3.24 18.24 19.29
CA THR A 2 -3.99 16.98 19.39
C THR A 2 -4.56 16.52 18.04
N ARG A 3 -5.01 17.44 17.23
CA ARG A 3 -5.60 17.13 15.93
C ARG A 3 -4.59 16.50 14.98
N SER A 4 -3.39 17.08 14.93
CA SER A 4 -2.35 16.57 14.04
C SER A 4 -1.95 15.14 14.43
N VAL A 5 -1.87 14.89 15.74
CA VAL A 5 -1.50 13.58 16.25
C VAL A 5 -2.60 12.56 15.88
N SER A 6 -3.87 12.94 16.07
CA SER A 6 -5.00 12.03 15.72
C SER A 6 -5.06 11.73 14.24
N ALA A 7 -4.86 12.74 13.39
CA ALA A 7 -4.89 12.55 11.94
C ALA A 7 -3.77 11.63 11.47
N ALA A 8 -2.56 11.83 12.01
CA ALA A 8 -1.42 10.99 11.66
C ALA A 8 -1.64 9.55 12.09
N LYS A 9 -2.21 9.36 13.28
CA LYS A 9 -2.49 8.03 13.81
C LYS A 9 -3.51 7.29 12.95
N ASN A 10 -4.59 7.98 12.55
CA ASN A 10 -5.63 7.39 11.71
C ASN A 10 -5.08 7.01 10.34
N GLN A 11 -4.23 7.85 9.79
CA GLN A 11 -3.60 7.58 8.50
C GLN A 11 -2.69 6.35 8.56
N SER A 12 -1.92 6.23 9.64
CA SER A 12 -1.05 5.08 9.85
C SER A 12 -1.85 3.77 9.94
N ILE A 13 -2.97 3.80 10.64
CA ILE A 13 -3.84 2.63 10.75
C ILE A 13 -4.41 2.24 9.39
N THR A 14 -4.85 3.22 8.61
CA THR A 14 -5.38 2.99 7.28
C THR A 14 -4.32 2.38 6.36
N ASP A 15 -3.09 2.92 6.42
CA ASP A 15 -1.98 2.41 5.63
C ASP A 15 -1.63 0.99 6.01
N TYR A 16 -1.65 0.70 7.32
CA TYR A 16 -1.38 -0.64 7.82
C TYR A 16 -2.41 -1.64 7.29
N ARG A 17 -3.70 -1.26 7.31
CA ARG A 17 -4.77 -2.13 6.81
C ARG A 17 -4.65 -2.38 5.32
N ARG A 18 -4.26 -1.37 4.55
CA ARG A 18 -4.03 -1.52 3.12
C ARG A 18 -2.90 -2.48 2.84
N ALA A 19 -1.79 -2.30 3.56
CA ALA A 19 -0.63 -3.17 3.39
C ALA A 19 -0.96 -4.61 3.75
N THR A 20 -1.70 -4.82 4.85
CA THR A 20 -2.09 -6.15 5.28
C THR A 20 -3.00 -6.82 4.24
N GLY A 21 -3.97 -6.07 3.71
CA GLY A 21 -4.86 -6.58 2.68
C GLY A 21 -4.11 -6.93 1.41
N PHE A 22 -3.15 -6.10 1.02
CA PHE A 22 -2.32 -6.35 -0.14
C PHE A 22 -1.51 -7.63 0.02
N GLU A 23 -0.88 -7.79 1.18
CA GLU A 23 -0.09 -8.99 1.47
C GLU A 23 -0.94 -10.24 1.47
N ALA A 24 -2.14 -10.16 2.04
CA ALA A 24 -3.07 -11.30 2.06
C ALA A 24 -3.46 -11.71 0.66
N LEU A 25 -3.73 -10.73 -0.21
CA LEU A 25 -4.11 -11.01 -1.59
C LEU A 25 -2.95 -11.60 -2.38
N VAL A 26 -1.75 -11.08 -2.16
CA VAL A 26 -0.54 -11.61 -2.78
C VAL A 26 -0.36 -13.07 -2.38
N GLY A 27 -0.48 -13.36 -1.09
CA GLY A 27 -0.35 -14.72 -0.59
C GLY A 27 -1.41 -15.66 -1.17
N TYR A 28 -2.62 -15.18 -1.26
CA TYR A 28 -3.71 -15.97 -1.83
C TYR A 28 -3.44 -16.34 -3.29
N LEU A 29 -3.06 -15.36 -4.10
CA LEU A 29 -2.75 -15.59 -5.51
C LEU A 29 -1.57 -16.54 -5.69
N TYR A 30 -0.59 -16.43 -4.80
CA TYR A 30 0.56 -17.32 -4.82
C TYR A 30 0.14 -18.77 -4.55
N LEU A 31 -0.69 -18.99 -3.54
CA LEU A 31 -1.16 -20.32 -3.20
C LEU A 31 -2.05 -20.92 -4.28
N LYS A 32 -2.80 -20.07 -4.98
CA LYS A 32 -3.64 -20.49 -6.09
C LYS A 32 -2.85 -20.67 -7.39
N LYS A 33 -1.56 -20.35 -7.38
CA LYS A 33 -0.68 -20.42 -8.55
C LYS A 33 -1.13 -19.48 -9.67
N GLU A 34 -1.77 -18.39 -9.29
CA GLU A 34 -2.21 -17.33 -10.21
C GLU A 34 -1.10 -16.33 -10.43
N TYR A 35 0.01 -16.78 -11.02
CA TYR A 35 1.24 -15.99 -11.10
C TYR A 35 1.10 -14.75 -11.98
N LYS A 36 0.33 -14.85 -13.05
CA LYS A 36 0.11 -13.70 -13.93
C LYS A 36 -0.58 -12.57 -13.17
N ARG A 37 -1.64 -12.90 -12.44
CA ARG A 37 -2.34 -11.92 -11.61
C ARG A 37 -1.47 -11.40 -10.49
N LEU A 38 -0.66 -12.28 -9.93
CA LEU A 38 0.27 -11.90 -8.87
C LEU A 38 1.23 -10.83 -9.35
N VAL A 39 1.83 -11.04 -10.52
CA VAL A 39 2.76 -10.07 -11.10
C VAL A 39 2.05 -8.75 -11.39
N GLU A 40 0.84 -8.81 -11.95
CA GLU A 40 0.06 -7.60 -12.22
C GLU A 40 -0.22 -6.81 -10.95
N LEU A 41 -0.62 -7.51 -9.90
CA LEU A 41 -0.94 -6.88 -8.62
C LEU A 41 0.29 -6.23 -8.00
N VAL A 42 1.41 -6.94 -8.00
CA VAL A 42 2.67 -6.41 -7.44
C VAL A 42 3.12 -5.20 -8.24
N THR A 43 2.99 -5.24 -9.57
CA THR A 43 3.35 -4.12 -10.42
C THR A 43 2.52 -2.88 -10.09
N ILE A 44 1.22 -3.05 -9.93
CA ILE A 44 0.34 -1.95 -9.55
C ILE A 44 0.74 -1.37 -8.19
N GLY A 45 1.06 -2.24 -7.24
CA GLY A 45 1.50 -1.80 -5.92
C GLY A 45 2.78 -0.99 -5.96
N LEU A 46 3.75 -1.43 -6.75
CA LEU A 46 5.02 -0.72 -6.88
C LEU A 46 4.83 0.62 -7.57
N GLU A 47 4.02 0.69 -8.61
CA GLU A 47 3.72 1.95 -9.29
C GLU A 47 3.03 2.93 -8.35
N SER A 48 2.14 2.44 -7.52
CA SER A 48 1.45 3.25 -6.53
C SER A 48 2.43 3.83 -5.51
N MET A 49 3.39 3.04 -5.06
CA MET A 49 4.43 3.48 -4.13
C MET A 49 5.31 4.56 -4.75
N GLU A 50 5.73 4.36 -6.00
CA GLU A 50 6.53 5.36 -6.71
C GLU A 50 5.80 6.69 -6.80
N LYS A 51 4.51 6.64 -7.08
CA LYS A 51 3.69 7.84 -7.20
C LYS A 51 3.61 8.59 -5.87
N GLU A 52 3.46 7.85 -4.78
CA GLU A 52 3.42 8.46 -3.45
C GLU A 52 4.75 9.12 -3.09
N LEU A 53 5.85 8.49 -3.44
CA LEU A 53 7.18 9.04 -3.19
C LEU A 53 7.40 10.33 -3.98
N GLU A 54 6.97 10.35 -5.25
CA GLU A 54 7.06 11.55 -6.08
C GLU A 54 6.24 12.69 -5.51
N ASN A 55 5.03 12.40 -5.06
CA ASN A 55 4.16 13.40 -4.45
C ASN A 55 4.76 13.95 -3.15
N GLY A 56 5.39 13.08 -2.37
CA GLY A 56 6.07 13.49 -1.16
C GLY A 56 7.22 14.46 -1.44
N GLU A 57 8.00 14.19 -2.47
CA GLU A 57 9.10 15.07 -2.88
C GLU A 57 8.60 16.43 -3.35
N LYS A 58 7.49 16.44 -4.09
CA LYS A 58 6.91 17.68 -4.60
C LYS A 58 6.40 18.59 -3.50
N ASN A 59 5.98 18.01 -2.39
CA ASN A 59 5.42 18.78 -1.28
C ASN A 59 6.49 19.43 -0.41
N ASP A 60 7.73 19.06 -0.57
CA ASP A 60 8.83 19.68 0.14
C ASP A 60 9.26 20.97 -0.53
#